data_7c1ae7e6b7ec6ac0fe27154d70162a51
#
_entry.id   7c1ae7e6b7ec6ac0fe27154d70162a51
#
_cell.length_a   1.000
_cell.length_b   1.000
_cell.length_c   1.000
_cell.angle_alpha   90.00
_cell.angle_beta   90.00
_cell.angle_gamma   90.00
#
_symmetry.space_group_name_H-M   'P 1'
#
loop_
_entity.id
_entity.type
_entity.pdbx_description
1 polymer ?
#
loop_
_entity_poly.entity_id
_entity_poly.type
_entity_poly.pdbx_seq_one_letter_code
_entity_poly.pdbx_strand_id
1 'polypeptide(L)'
;MPGETKYKIYIAVHKGDPVDFSKFRHTGLWCVPDDGSSHYYFHVKGLTGAFAFERRKNFDPTTSRTFAKKVRVGKTQHPLSSSELSRQMESVDVLNHDAEFNCQQWVDFALRTLYHAGYLSGEQYDTGLNGMIDATMEAEDEMLA
;
A
#
# COMPACT_ATOMS: atom_id res chain seq x y z
N MET A 1 25.76 -1.53 -4.64
CA MET A 1 25.57 -0.57 -5.76
C MET A 1 25.04 0.75 -5.22
N PRO A 2 25.66 1.86 -5.59
CA PRO A 2 25.08 3.16 -5.28
C PRO A 2 23.69 3.24 -5.87
N GLY A 3 22.75 3.77 -5.10
CA GLY A 3 21.37 3.91 -5.52
C GLY A 3 20.48 2.73 -5.23
N GLU A 4 21.01 1.66 -4.67
CA GLU A 4 20.19 0.52 -4.23
C GLU A 4 20.19 0.42 -2.71
N THR A 5 19.02 0.14 -2.15
CA THR A 5 18.86 -0.03 -0.71
C THR A 5 17.69 -0.97 -0.45
N LYS A 6 17.64 -1.52 0.75
CA LYS A 6 16.46 -2.24 1.19
C LYS A 6 15.44 -1.23 1.70
N TYR A 7 14.16 -1.56 1.54
CA TYR A 7 13.06 -0.72 1.97
C TYR A 7 12.26 -1.42 3.06
N LYS A 8 11.90 -0.68 4.09
CA LYS A 8 10.85 -1.10 5.02
C LYS A 8 9.52 -0.81 4.36
N ILE A 9 8.68 -1.83 4.27
CA ILE A 9 7.38 -1.73 3.60
C ILE A 9 6.29 -1.71 4.65
N TYR A 10 5.42 -0.71 4.54
CA TYR A 10 4.25 -0.56 5.42
C TYR A 10 3.01 -0.38 4.56
N ILE A 11 1.88 -0.80 5.09
CA ILE A 11 0.58 -0.45 4.53
C ILE A 11 0.01 0.65 5.41
N ALA A 12 -0.28 1.80 4.83
CA ALA A 12 -0.97 2.88 5.52
C ALA A 12 -2.47 2.71 5.31
N VAL A 13 -3.22 2.68 6.40
CA VAL A 13 -4.67 2.52 6.37
C VAL A 13 -5.29 3.82 6.87
N HIS A 14 -6.21 4.38 6.09
CA HIS A 14 -6.90 5.63 6.38
C HIS A 14 -8.38 5.36 6.62
N LYS A 15 -9.00 6.17 7.47
CA LYS A 15 -10.44 6.08 7.72
C LYS A 15 -11.23 6.34 6.45
N GLY A 16 -12.37 5.69 6.32
CA GLY A 16 -13.26 5.88 5.19
C GLY A 16 -13.92 7.25 5.20
N ASP A 17 -14.32 7.71 4.02
CA ASP A 17 -14.96 9.00 3.81
C ASP A 17 -16.08 8.81 2.77
N PRO A 18 -17.29 9.30 3.00
CA PRO A 18 -17.74 10.18 4.10
C PRO A 18 -18.01 9.48 5.42
N VAL A 19 -18.08 8.15 5.46
CA VAL A 19 -18.26 7.36 6.68
C VAL A 19 -17.18 6.30 6.78
N ASP A 20 -16.81 5.91 8.00
CA ASP A 20 -15.72 4.98 8.22
C ASP A 20 -16.22 3.53 8.19
N PHE A 21 -16.51 3.03 6.98
CA PHE A 21 -16.79 1.62 6.74
C PHE A 21 -15.52 0.89 6.30
N SER A 22 -15.42 -0.40 6.62
CA SER A 22 -14.28 -1.24 6.20
C SER A 22 -13.99 -1.11 4.71
N LYS A 23 -15.01 -1.19 3.86
CA LYS A 23 -14.87 -1.12 2.41
C LYS A 23 -14.44 0.25 1.90
N PHE A 24 -14.60 1.30 2.71
CA PHE A 24 -14.23 2.67 2.33
C PHE A 24 -12.87 3.08 2.89
N ARG A 25 -12.25 2.26 3.74
CA ARG A 25 -10.91 2.59 4.24
C ARG A 25 -9.91 2.56 3.10
N HIS A 26 -9.22 3.69 2.93
CA HIS A 26 -8.21 3.82 1.90
C HIS A 26 -6.90 3.19 2.37
N THR A 27 -6.23 2.48 1.47
CA THR A 27 -4.94 1.86 1.75
C THR A 27 -3.93 2.23 0.68
N GLY A 28 -2.66 2.30 1.09
CA GLY A 28 -1.54 2.52 0.19
C GLY A 28 -0.29 1.89 0.75
N LEU A 29 0.75 1.80 -0.07
CA LEU A 29 2.01 1.18 0.27
C LEU A 29 3.06 2.26 0.53
N TRP A 30 3.63 2.26 1.73
CA TRP A 30 4.67 3.20 2.12
C TRP A 30 6.01 2.49 2.21
N CYS A 31 6.97 2.93 1.42
CA CYS A 31 8.27 2.29 1.28
C CYS A 31 9.35 3.26 1.76
N VAL A 32 10.02 2.89 2.86
CA VAL A 32 11.02 3.74 3.53
C VAL A 32 12.38 3.10 3.38
N PRO A 33 13.33 3.77 2.70
CA PRO A 33 14.66 3.20 2.48
C PRO A 33 15.50 3.20 3.74
N ASP A 34 16.38 2.20 3.84
CA ASP A 34 17.30 2.09 4.98
C ASP A 34 18.45 3.11 4.92
N ASP A 35 18.76 3.61 3.73
CA ASP A 35 19.92 4.49 3.52
C ASP A 35 19.62 5.97 3.72
N GLY A 36 18.43 6.31 4.17
CA GLY A 36 18.04 7.72 4.41
C GLY A 36 17.70 8.51 3.15
N SER A 37 17.67 7.86 1.98
CA SER A 37 17.23 8.51 0.74
C SER A 37 15.72 8.74 0.77
N SER A 38 15.16 9.22 -0.35
CA SER A 38 13.73 9.55 -0.41
C SER A 38 12.86 8.32 -0.19
N HIS A 39 11.80 8.48 0.59
CA HIS A 39 10.77 7.46 0.72
C HIS A 39 9.63 7.74 -0.25
N TYR A 40 8.79 6.73 -0.48
CA TYR A 40 7.73 6.80 -1.47
C TYR A 40 6.44 6.21 -0.93
N TYR A 41 5.34 6.82 -1.32
CA TYR A 41 4.00 6.31 -1.06
C TYR A 41 3.34 5.99 -2.38
N PHE A 42 2.86 4.76 -2.53
CA PHE A 42 2.22 4.27 -3.76
C PHE A 42 0.78 3.87 -3.45
N HIS A 43 -0.15 4.33 -4.25
CA HIS A 43 -1.54 3.98 -4.09
C HIS A 43 -2.32 4.21 -5.39
N VAL A 44 -3.56 3.77 -5.41
CA VAL A 44 -4.51 4.21 -6.43
C VAL A 44 -5.51 5.14 -5.78
N LYS A 45 -5.86 6.22 -6.47
CA LYS A 45 -6.78 7.24 -5.98
C LYS A 45 -7.95 7.39 -6.93
N GLY A 46 -9.05 7.91 -6.45
CA GLY A 46 -10.25 8.15 -7.24
C GLY A 46 -11.42 7.29 -6.78
N LEU A 47 -12.36 7.10 -7.68
CA LEU A 47 -13.60 6.36 -7.43
C LEU A 47 -13.61 5.06 -8.22
N THR A 48 -14.48 4.13 -7.80
CA THR A 48 -14.69 2.86 -8.52
C THR A 48 -14.88 3.12 -10.00
N GLY A 49 -14.12 2.39 -10.82
CA GLY A 49 -14.15 2.51 -12.26
C GLY A 49 -13.25 3.61 -12.82
N ALA A 50 -12.66 4.44 -11.95
CA ALA A 50 -11.82 5.57 -12.37
C ALA A 50 -10.59 5.76 -11.47
N PHE A 51 -10.05 4.67 -10.92
CA PHE A 51 -8.82 4.73 -10.12
C PHE A 51 -7.62 5.07 -10.99
N ALA A 52 -6.71 5.86 -10.43
CA ALA A 52 -5.43 6.20 -11.07
C ALA A 52 -4.29 5.94 -10.11
N PHE A 53 -3.24 5.31 -10.61
CA PHE A 53 -2.01 5.09 -9.85
C PHE A 53 -1.34 6.44 -9.55
N GLU A 54 -0.86 6.59 -8.31
CA GLU A 54 -0.10 7.77 -7.91
C GLU A 54 1.12 7.35 -7.10
N ARG A 55 2.27 7.96 -7.42
CA ARG A 55 3.49 7.86 -6.63
C ARG A 55 3.75 9.22 -5.99
N ARG A 56 3.91 9.24 -4.67
CA ARG A 56 4.22 10.47 -3.94
C ARG A 56 5.58 10.33 -3.26
N LYS A 57 6.53 11.16 -3.68
CA LYS A 57 7.88 11.18 -3.13
C LYS A 57 7.90 11.98 -1.83
N ASN A 58 8.51 11.41 -0.79
CA ASN A 58 8.69 12.06 0.52
C ASN A 58 7.37 12.48 1.18
N PHE A 59 6.29 11.73 0.90
CA PHE A 59 5.02 11.90 1.58
C PHE A 59 4.91 10.89 2.73
N ASP A 60 4.69 11.40 3.94
CA ASP A 60 4.48 10.56 5.13
C ASP A 60 2.98 10.43 5.36
N PRO A 61 2.40 9.25 5.08
CA PRO A 61 0.95 9.06 5.22
C PRO A 61 0.46 9.19 6.67
N THR A 62 1.36 9.02 7.67
CA THR A 62 0.95 9.13 9.07
C THR A 62 0.61 10.56 9.47
N THR A 63 0.97 11.55 8.65
CA THR A 63 0.62 12.95 8.88
C THR A 63 -0.76 13.32 8.35
N SER A 64 -1.41 12.43 7.61
CA SER A 64 -2.74 12.67 7.08
C SER A 64 -3.78 12.70 8.20
N ARG A 65 -4.76 13.60 8.08
CA ARG A 65 -5.85 13.73 9.05
C ARG A 65 -6.71 12.46 9.14
N THR A 66 -6.73 11.67 8.07
CA THR A 66 -7.52 10.43 8.04
C THR A 66 -6.71 9.20 8.42
N PHE A 67 -5.43 9.35 8.72
CA PHE A 67 -4.58 8.21 9.05
C PHE A 67 -5.15 7.43 10.24
N ALA A 68 -5.31 6.12 10.07
CA ALA A 68 -5.83 5.24 11.11
C ALA A 68 -4.76 4.30 11.67
N LYS A 69 -4.00 3.64 10.80
CA LYS A 69 -3.05 2.61 11.24
C LYS A 69 -1.97 2.36 10.19
N LYS A 70 -0.80 2.00 10.69
CA LYS A 70 0.33 1.56 9.87
C LYS A 70 0.56 0.08 10.13
N VAL A 71 0.49 -0.74 9.08
CA VAL A 71 0.70 -2.18 9.16
C VAL A 71 2.09 -2.48 8.62
N ARG A 72 2.93 -3.12 9.44
CA ARG A 72 4.27 -3.51 8.99
C ARG A 72 4.18 -4.78 8.14
N VAL A 73 4.73 -4.70 6.92
CA VAL A 73 4.91 -5.88 6.05
C VAL A 73 6.28 -6.51 6.31
N GLY A 74 7.31 -5.68 6.37
CA GLY A 74 8.68 -6.11 6.61
C GLY A 74 9.66 -5.37 5.71
N LYS A 75 10.92 -5.79 5.76
CA LYS A 75 11.98 -5.21 4.94
C LYS A 75 12.16 -6.05 3.68
N THR A 76 12.42 -5.42 2.54
CA THR A 76 12.67 -6.16 1.30
C THR A 76 13.87 -7.11 1.49
N GLN A 77 13.78 -8.30 0.87
CA GLN A 77 14.78 -9.36 1.00
C GLN A 77 16.10 -8.97 0.34
N HIS A 78 16.03 -8.15 -0.70
CA HIS A 78 17.17 -7.69 -1.47
C HIS A 78 17.08 -6.19 -1.68
N PRO A 79 18.22 -5.49 -1.86
CA PRO A 79 18.19 -4.08 -2.21
C PRO A 79 17.69 -3.87 -3.63
N LEU A 80 17.09 -2.71 -3.87
CA LEU A 80 16.67 -2.30 -5.20
C LEU A 80 16.74 -0.77 -5.28
N SER A 81 16.79 -0.26 -6.51
CA SER A 81 16.78 1.18 -6.74
C SER A 81 15.36 1.72 -6.61
N SER A 82 15.24 3.03 -6.38
CA SER A 82 13.94 3.69 -6.37
C SER A 82 13.25 3.59 -7.73
N SER A 83 14.03 3.60 -8.82
CA SER A 83 13.50 3.41 -10.18
C SER A 83 12.89 2.01 -10.35
N GLU A 84 13.57 0.98 -9.86
CA GLU A 84 13.06 -0.38 -9.93
C GLU A 84 11.82 -0.56 -9.06
N LEU A 85 11.82 -0.01 -7.85
CA LEU A 85 10.66 -0.05 -6.98
C LEU A 85 9.46 0.63 -7.65
N SER A 86 9.65 1.81 -8.21
CA SER A 86 8.60 2.54 -8.91
C SER A 86 8.08 1.76 -10.12
N ARG A 87 8.99 1.14 -10.88
CA ARG A 87 8.62 0.32 -12.04
C ARG A 87 7.75 -0.86 -11.62
N GLN A 88 8.11 -1.53 -10.53
CA GLN A 88 7.33 -2.64 -9.99
C GLN A 88 5.91 -2.17 -9.63
N MET A 89 5.81 -1.04 -8.96
CA MET A 89 4.51 -0.53 -8.51
C MET A 89 3.65 -0.04 -9.68
N GLU A 90 4.25 0.61 -10.67
CA GLU A 90 3.53 1.05 -11.88
C GLU A 90 3.01 -0.13 -12.71
N SER A 91 3.66 -1.29 -12.62
CA SER A 91 3.25 -2.47 -13.37
C SER A 91 2.01 -3.16 -12.79
N VAL A 92 1.60 -2.78 -11.59
CA VAL A 92 0.44 -3.39 -10.93
C VAL A 92 -0.84 -2.97 -11.65
N ASP A 93 -1.66 -3.95 -12.01
CA ASP A 93 -2.90 -3.69 -12.75
C ASP A 93 -3.88 -2.84 -11.94
N VAL A 94 -4.54 -1.92 -12.65
CA VAL A 94 -5.64 -1.12 -12.11
C VAL A 94 -6.90 -1.54 -12.88
N LEU A 95 -7.74 -2.36 -12.22
CA LEU A 95 -8.85 -3.04 -12.89
C LEU A 95 -10.12 -2.17 -12.89
N ASN A 96 -10.09 -1.04 -13.59
CA ASN A 96 -11.20 -0.08 -13.61
C ASN A 96 -12.49 -0.62 -14.23
N HIS A 97 -12.40 -1.71 -14.99
CA HIS A 97 -13.58 -2.36 -15.56
C HIS A 97 -14.27 -3.33 -14.59
N ASP A 98 -13.68 -3.58 -13.43
CA ASP A 98 -14.19 -4.48 -12.41
C ASP A 98 -14.78 -3.64 -11.28
N ALA A 99 -16.10 -3.74 -11.07
CA ALA A 99 -16.81 -2.97 -10.05
C ALA A 99 -16.40 -3.34 -8.62
N GLU A 100 -15.78 -4.51 -8.44
CA GLU A 100 -15.31 -4.97 -7.13
C GLU A 100 -13.88 -4.51 -6.81
N PHE A 101 -13.15 -3.97 -7.80
CA PHE A 101 -11.78 -3.54 -7.60
C PHE A 101 -11.73 -2.24 -6.77
N ASN A 102 -10.82 -2.21 -5.78
CA ASN A 102 -10.61 -1.03 -4.94
C ASN A 102 -9.14 -0.90 -4.54
N CYS A 103 -8.82 0.12 -3.75
CA CYS A 103 -7.45 0.39 -3.31
C CYS A 103 -6.87 -0.75 -2.46
N GLN A 104 -7.71 -1.49 -1.72
CA GLN A 104 -7.24 -2.61 -0.91
C GLN A 104 -6.79 -3.77 -1.80
N GLN A 105 -7.53 -4.05 -2.88
CA GLN A 105 -7.10 -5.05 -3.86
C GLN A 105 -5.82 -4.63 -4.57
N TRP A 106 -5.66 -3.34 -4.86
CA TRP A 106 -4.43 -2.84 -5.46
C TRP A 106 -3.23 -3.13 -4.57
N VAL A 107 -3.34 -2.90 -3.26
CA VAL A 107 -2.26 -3.19 -2.30
C VAL A 107 -1.95 -4.69 -2.30
N ASP A 108 -2.96 -5.56 -2.32
CA ASP A 108 -2.74 -7.01 -2.43
C ASP A 108 -1.93 -7.34 -3.68
N PHE A 109 -2.32 -6.80 -4.83
CA PHE A 109 -1.60 -7.03 -6.08
C PHE A 109 -0.17 -6.48 -6.03
N ALA A 110 0.03 -5.33 -5.39
CA ALA A 110 1.36 -4.73 -5.24
C ALA A 110 2.26 -5.63 -4.38
N LEU A 111 1.74 -6.16 -3.27
CA LEU A 111 2.48 -7.09 -2.42
C LEU A 111 2.82 -8.38 -3.18
N ARG A 112 1.88 -8.91 -3.98
CA ARG A 112 2.13 -10.10 -4.81
C ARG A 112 3.21 -9.83 -5.85
N THR A 113 3.21 -8.65 -6.45
CA THR A 113 4.22 -8.26 -7.43
C THR A 113 5.61 -8.29 -6.80
N LEU A 114 5.76 -7.71 -5.60
CA LEU A 114 7.02 -7.74 -4.88
C LEU A 114 7.40 -9.15 -4.46
N TYR A 115 6.44 -9.96 -4.06
CA TYR A 115 6.67 -11.35 -3.70
C TYR A 115 7.18 -12.17 -4.91
N HIS A 116 6.50 -12.06 -6.04
CA HIS A 116 6.91 -12.81 -7.25
C HIS A 116 8.26 -12.34 -7.80
N ALA A 117 8.61 -11.09 -7.58
CA ALA A 117 9.91 -10.55 -7.98
C ALA A 117 11.04 -10.91 -6.99
N GLY A 118 10.73 -11.58 -5.88
CA GLY A 118 11.71 -12.00 -4.88
C GLY A 118 12.06 -10.95 -3.84
N TYR A 119 11.35 -9.84 -3.81
CA TYR A 119 11.61 -8.78 -2.82
C TYR A 119 10.91 -8.98 -1.49
N LEU A 120 9.84 -9.78 -1.47
CA LEU A 120 9.17 -10.16 -0.22
C LEU A 120 9.11 -11.69 -0.13
N SER A 121 9.19 -12.21 1.09
CA SER A 121 8.93 -13.63 1.33
C SER A 121 7.42 -13.88 1.35
N GLY A 122 7.01 -15.16 1.21
CA GLY A 122 5.61 -15.53 1.35
C GLY A 122 5.05 -15.19 2.71
N GLU A 123 5.86 -15.34 3.76
CA GLU A 123 5.46 -14.97 5.13
C GLU A 123 5.21 -13.46 5.25
N GLN A 124 6.08 -12.65 4.63
CA GLN A 124 5.90 -11.18 4.64
C GLN A 124 4.62 -10.79 3.89
N TYR A 125 4.36 -11.42 2.75
CA TYR A 125 3.13 -11.18 2.00
C TYR A 125 1.91 -11.50 2.86
N ASP A 126 1.88 -12.66 3.49
CA ASP A 126 0.76 -13.08 4.34
C ASP A 126 0.58 -12.16 5.54
N THR A 127 1.67 -11.79 6.21
CA THR A 127 1.64 -10.87 7.34
C THR A 127 1.05 -9.52 6.94
N GLY A 128 1.48 -8.99 5.80
CA GLY A 128 0.98 -7.71 5.29
C GLY A 128 -0.50 -7.79 4.94
N LEU A 129 -0.89 -8.80 4.18
CA LEU A 129 -2.29 -8.96 3.75
C LEU A 129 -3.22 -9.13 4.95
N ASN A 130 -2.88 -10.01 5.88
CA ASN A 130 -3.70 -10.26 7.07
C ASN A 130 -3.78 -9.02 7.96
N GLY A 131 -2.66 -8.31 8.13
CA GLY A 131 -2.64 -7.06 8.89
C GLY A 131 -3.50 -5.98 8.26
N MET A 132 -3.51 -5.88 6.93
CA MET A 132 -4.36 -4.94 6.21
C MET A 132 -5.83 -5.27 6.41
N ILE A 133 -6.20 -6.54 6.27
CA ILE A 133 -7.58 -6.99 6.48
C ILE A 133 -8.03 -6.63 7.89
N ASP A 134 -7.22 -6.96 8.90
CA ASP A 134 -7.54 -6.66 10.29
C ASP A 134 -7.72 -5.16 10.50
N ALA A 135 -6.82 -4.33 9.94
CA ALA A 135 -6.87 -2.89 10.09
C ALA A 135 -8.10 -2.27 9.42
N THR A 136 -8.51 -2.80 8.27
CA THR A 136 -9.72 -2.31 7.61
C THR A 136 -10.98 -2.72 8.37
N MET A 137 -10.96 -3.89 9.01
CA MET A 137 -12.08 -4.38 9.80
C MET A 137 -12.24 -3.64 11.14
N GLU A 138 -11.26 -2.83 11.53
CA GLU A 138 -11.36 -1.99 12.73
C GLU A 138 -12.31 -0.80 12.56
N ALA A 139 -12.80 -0.55 11.33
CA ALA A 139 -13.81 0.47 11.11
C ALA A 139 -15.09 0.09 11.87
N GLU A 140 -15.74 1.09 12.46
CA GLU A 140 -16.91 0.84 13.30
C GLU A 140 -18.16 0.50 12.51
N ASP A 141 -18.23 0.87 11.22
CA ASP A 141 -19.40 0.67 10.37
C ASP A 141 -20.68 1.26 11.01
N GLU A 142 -20.52 2.45 11.61
CA GLU A 142 -21.55 3.07 12.45
C GLU A 142 -22.89 3.27 11.76
N MET A 143 -22.88 3.40 10.45
CA MET A 143 -24.10 3.62 9.68
C MET A 143 -25.06 2.43 9.73
N LEU A 144 -24.59 1.31 10.25
CA LEU A 144 -25.41 0.11 10.41
C LEU A 144 -26.26 0.15 11.69
N ALA A 145 -25.96 1.08 12.54
CA ALA A 145 -26.68 1.24 13.81
C ALA A 145 -28.08 1.79 13.59
#